data_d773f9163ece4d746aca4fe0e80eec6a
#
_entry.id   d773f9163ece4d746aca4fe0e80eec6a
#
_cell.length_a   1.000
_cell.length_b   1.000
_cell.length_c   1.000
_cell.angle_alpha   90.00
_cell.angle_beta   90.00
_cell.angle_gamma   90.00
#
_symmetry.space_group_name_H-M   'P 1'
#
loop_
_entity.id
_entity.type
_entity.pdbx_description
1 polymer ?
#
loop_
_entity_poly.entity_id
_entity_poly.type
_entity_poly.pdbx_seq_one_letter_code
_entity_poly.pdbx_strand_id
1 'polypeptide(L)'
;MVKKTTILIPMIIFSVIVGVVGIIFFPSDIKNGNLNFPIRTIKIDNKIMKVEIADTNIDRQRWLMFRDEKLKPESGLLLIYDKPDLYSMWLINIRYPLDLLWFDQSGNLVYTVKNAQPCSNILDQSTCSYKNIKPAKFVFAASSGFIQNNDITNNSKLEIL
;
A
#
# COMPACT_ATOMS: atom_id res chain seq x y z
N MET A 1 -38.70 42.70 8.29
CA MET A 1 -37.68 41.82 8.95
C MET A 1 -37.98 40.35 8.60
N VAL A 2 -37.18 39.75 7.75
CA VAL A 2 -37.33 38.31 7.44
C VAL A 2 -36.92 37.52 8.68
N LYS A 3 -37.81 36.63 9.17
CA LYS A 3 -37.50 35.80 10.34
C LYS A 3 -36.30 34.92 10.04
N LYS A 4 -35.27 34.92 10.88
CA LYS A 4 -34.05 34.09 10.73
C LYS A 4 -34.37 32.59 10.49
N THR A 5 -35.45 32.10 11.02
CA THR A 5 -35.96 30.72 10.82
C THR A 5 -36.36 30.43 9.37
N THR A 6 -36.80 31.39 8.60
CA THR A 6 -37.24 31.24 7.20
C THR A 6 -36.07 30.93 6.26
N ILE A 7 -34.85 31.33 6.62
CA ILE A 7 -33.62 31.07 5.83
C ILE A 7 -32.89 29.83 6.37
N LEU A 8 -32.92 29.61 7.69
CA LEU A 8 -32.17 28.50 8.32
C LEU A 8 -32.73 27.11 7.94
N ILE A 9 -34.06 26.96 7.90
CA ILE A 9 -34.68 25.69 7.58
C ILE A 9 -34.33 25.18 6.16
N PRO A 10 -34.47 25.97 5.08
CA PRO A 10 -34.08 25.50 3.75
C PRO A 10 -32.57 25.24 3.61
N MET A 11 -31.71 25.98 4.32
CA MET A 11 -30.28 25.70 4.32
C MET A 11 -29.94 24.35 4.97
N ILE A 12 -30.58 24.01 6.08
CA ILE A 12 -30.40 22.71 6.75
C ILE A 12 -30.89 21.58 5.85
N ILE A 13 -32.06 21.72 5.22
CA ILE A 13 -32.62 20.72 4.30
C ILE A 13 -31.68 20.53 3.12
N PHE A 14 -31.17 21.60 2.53
CA PHE A 14 -30.23 21.54 1.41
C PHE A 14 -28.93 20.83 1.80
N SER A 15 -28.37 21.15 2.96
CA SER A 15 -27.15 20.52 3.49
C SER A 15 -27.32 19.01 3.70
N VAL A 16 -28.48 18.58 4.23
CA VAL A 16 -28.81 17.16 4.43
C VAL A 16 -28.97 16.45 3.08
N ILE A 17 -29.66 17.08 2.12
CA ILE A 17 -29.82 16.49 0.78
C ILE A 17 -28.47 16.31 0.10
N VAL A 18 -27.60 17.32 0.12
CA VAL A 18 -26.26 17.26 -0.47
C VAL A 18 -25.43 16.16 0.21
N GLY A 19 -25.52 16.04 1.55
CA GLY A 19 -24.84 14.99 2.29
C GLY A 19 -25.33 13.58 1.91
N VAL A 20 -26.64 13.38 1.84
CA VAL A 20 -27.24 12.07 1.48
C VAL A 20 -26.93 11.72 0.02
N VAL A 21 -27.05 12.66 -0.90
CA VAL A 21 -26.71 12.48 -2.32
C VAL A 21 -25.22 12.15 -2.45
N GLY A 22 -24.35 12.87 -1.74
CA GLY A 22 -22.90 12.57 -1.72
C GLY A 22 -22.61 11.12 -1.27
N ILE A 23 -23.31 10.62 -0.25
CA ILE A 23 -23.13 9.25 0.23
C ILE A 23 -23.64 8.20 -0.80
N ILE A 24 -24.75 8.49 -1.49
CA ILE A 24 -25.35 7.58 -2.47
C ILE A 24 -24.51 7.50 -3.75
N PHE A 25 -23.98 8.64 -4.19
CA PHE A 25 -23.16 8.73 -5.41
C PHE A 25 -21.67 8.47 -5.18
N PHE A 26 -21.23 8.21 -3.94
CA PHE A 26 -19.86 7.77 -3.71
C PHE A 26 -19.65 6.42 -4.39
N PRO A 27 -18.69 6.29 -5.32
CA PRO A 27 -18.43 5.04 -6.00
C PRO A 27 -18.23 3.90 -4.99
N SER A 28 -18.87 2.77 -5.21
CA SER A 28 -18.79 1.58 -4.35
C SER A 28 -17.35 1.09 -4.16
N ASP A 29 -16.48 1.36 -5.13
CA ASP A 29 -15.07 1.03 -5.13
C ASP A 29 -14.28 1.73 -4.02
N ILE A 30 -14.78 2.87 -3.53
CA ILE A 30 -14.18 3.56 -2.38
C ILE A 30 -14.68 2.95 -1.06
N LYS A 31 -15.90 2.38 -1.05
CA LYS A 31 -16.51 1.77 0.16
C LYS A 31 -16.02 0.35 0.42
N ASN A 32 -15.73 -0.41 -0.62
CA ASN A 32 -15.35 -1.83 -0.53
C ASN A 32 -13.89 -1.98 -0.92
N GLY A 33 -12.98 -1.88 0.04
CA GLY A 33 -11.54 -1.87 -0.12
C GLY A 33 -10.86 -3.10 -0.77
N ASN A 34 -11.57 -3.89 -1.56
CA ASN A 34 -10.97 -4.96 -2.36
C ASN A 34 -10.39 -4.39 -3.65
N LEU A 35 -9.16 -3.87 -3.55
CA LEU A 35 -8.35 -3.63 -4.74
C LEU A 35 -7.93 -4.98 -5.31
N ASN A 36 -8.42 -5.30 -6.49
CA ASN A 36 -7.91 -6.43 -7.27
C ASN A 36 -6.70 -5.96 -8.06
N PHE A 37 -5.52 -6.21 -7.54
CA PHE A 37 -4.27 -5.93 -8.24
C PHE A 37 -4.05 -6.96 -9.36
N PRO A 38 -3.53 -6.56 -10.53
CA PRO A 38 -3.10 -7.50 -11.55
C PRO A 38 -2.02 -8.42 -11.00
N ILE A 39 -2.05 -9.70 -11.41
CA ILE A 39 -1.08 -10.70 -10.99
C ILE A 39 -0.01 -10.84 -12.07
N ARG A 40 1.25 -10.80 -11.66
CA ARG A 40 2.39 -11.14 -12.53
C ARG A 40 3.28 -12.19 -11.87
N THR A 41 4.08 -12.83 -12.69
CA THR A 41 5.13 -13.74 -12.23
C THR A 41 6.42 -12.96 -12.07
N ILE A 42 7.04 -13.11 -10.92
CA ILE A 42 8.38 -12.58 -10.64
C ILE A 42 9.29 -13.71 -10.20
N LYS A 43 10.57 -13.44 -10.24
CA LYS A 43 11.61 -14.30 -9.71
C LYS A 43 12.49 -13.48 -8.77
N ILE A 44 12.71 -13.99 -7.56
CA ILE A 44 13.73 -13.48 -6.64
C ILE A 44 14.75 -14.61 -6.45
N ASP A 45 15.99 -14.37 -6.91
CA ASP A 45 17.04 -15.39 -6.99
C ASP A 45 16.56 -16.63 -7.76
N ASN A 46 16.40 -17.77 -7.10
CA ASN A 46 15.91 -19.01 -7.71
C ASN A 46 14.41 -19.27 -7.49
N LYS A 47 13.70 -18.39 -6.78
CA LYS A 47 12.28 -18.56 -6.48
C LYS A 47 11.38 -17.83 -7.45
N ILE A 48 10.52 -18.56 -8.13
CA ILE A 48 9.47 -18.03 -9.01
C ILE A 48 8.18 -17.98 -8.23
N MET A 49 7.50 -16.83 -8.24
CA MET A 49 6.25 -16.64 -7.51
C MET A 49 5.27 -15.73 -8.26
N LYS A 50 3.98 -15.93 -8.00
CA LYS A 50 2.92 -15.03 -8.48
C LYS A 50 2.66 -13.97 -7.45
N VAL A 51 2.72 -12.70 -7.85
CA VAL A 51 2.56 -11.55 -6.97
C VAL A 51 1.57 -10.56 -7.54
N GLU A 52 0.96 -9.80 -6.67
CA GLU A 52 0.13 -8.65 -7.01
C GLU A 52 1.01 -7.48 -7.43
N ILE A 53 0.55 -6.66 -8.37
CA ILE A 53 1.29 -5.51 -8.90
C ILE A 53 0.55 -4.21 -8.59
N ALA A 54 1.25 -3.24 -8.03
CA ALA A 54 0.80 -1.87 -7.84
C ALA A 54 1.68 -0.93 -8.67
N ASP A 55 1.28 -0.64 -9.91
CA ASP A 55 2.05 0.19 -10.85
C ASP A 55 1.39 1.54 -11.15
N THR A 56 0.15 1.77 -10.73
CA THR A 56 -0.49 3.09 -10.79
C THR A 56 -0.27 3.90 -9.50
N ASN A 57 -0.40 5.23 -9.57
CA ASN A 57 -0.30 6.08 -8.38
C ASN A 57 -1.35 5.72 -7.31
N ILE A 58 -2.58 5.40 -7.73
CA ILE A 58 -3.67 5.04 -6.81
C ILE A 58 -3.35 3.71 -6.14
N ASP A 59 -2.89 2.71 -6.89
CA ASP A 59 -2.55 1.39 -6.36
C ASP A 59 -1.39 1.46 -5.37
N ARG A 60 -0.34 2.23 -5.70
CA ARG A 60 0.80 2.44 -4.80
C ARG A 60 0.40 3.16 -3.50
N GLN A 61 -0.53 4.13 -3.55
CA GLN A 61 -1.01 4.84 -2.36
C GLN A 61 -1.87 3.95 -1.47
N ARG A 62 -2.70 3.10 -2.06
CA ARG A 62 -3.63 2.24 -1.31
C ARG A 62 -3.02 0.89 -0.93
N TRP A 63 -2.12 0.38 -1.73
CA TRP A 63 -1.40 -0.90 -1.62
C TRP A 63 -2.10 -1.94 -0.71
N LEU A 64 -1.59 -2.28 0.46
CA LEU A 64 -2.17 -3.29 1.38
C LEU A 64 -3.09 -2.69 2.46
N MET A 65 -3.43 -1.40 2.36
CA MET A 65 -4.29 -0.74 3.36
C MET A 65 -5.67 -1.40 3.43
N PHE A 66 -6.16 -1.54 4.65
CA PHE A 66 -7.49 -2.13 4.98
C PHE A 66 -7.67 -3.59 4.58
N ARG A 67 -6.61 -4.29 4.18
CA ARG A 67 -6.69 -5.72 3.87
C ARG A 67 -6.72 -6.53 5.17
N ASP A 68 -7.76 -7.36 5.33
CA ASP A 68 -7.92 -8.24 6.48
C ASP A 68 -7.04 -9.48 6.37
N GLU A 69 -6.97 -10.05 5.17
CA GLU A 69 -6.21 -11.27 4.91
C GLU A 69 -4.71 -10.98 4.75
N LYS A 70 -3.90 -11.76 5.46
CA LYS A 70 -2.44 -11.73 5.27
C LYS A 70 -2.07 -12.22 3.88
N LEU A 71 -0.99 -11.67 3.34
CA LEU A 71 -0.37 -12.22 2.14
C LEU A 71 0.06 -13.66 2.37
N LYS A 72 -0.12 -14.52 1.37
CA LYS A 72 0.34 -15.92 1.43
C LYS A 72 1.86 -15.97 1.56
N PRO A 73 2.44 -16.98 2.23
CA PRO A 73 3.89 -17.08 2.47
C PRO A 73 4.76 -16.99 1.20
N GLU A 74 4.25 -17.51 0.09
CA GLU A 74 4.95 -17.53 -1.22
C GLU A 74 4.37 -16.50 -2.21
N SER A 75 3.86 -15.40 -1.71
CA SER A 75 3.27 -14.32 -2.49
C SER A 75 3.63 -12.98 -1.88
N GLY A 76 3.27 -11.90 -2.57
CA GLY A 76 3.49 -10.54 -2.12
C GLY A 76 2.83 -9.53 -3.01
N LEU A 77 3.08 -8.26 -2.70
CA LEU A 77 2.71 -7.12 -3.53
C LEU A 77 3.99 -6.43 -4.00
N LEU A 78 4.15 -6.26 -5.31
CA LEU A 78 5.25 -5.51 -5.91
C LEU A 78 4.76 -4.13 -6.35
N LEU A 79 5.28 -3.10 -5.71
CA LEU A 79 5.09 -1.71 -6.11
C LEU A 79 6.15 -1.36 -7.16
N ILE A 80 5.70 -0.86 -8.31
CA ILE A 80 6.58 -0.47 -9.43
C ILE A 80 6.48 1.05 -9.59
N TYR A 81 7.62 1.73 -9.47
CA TYR A 81 7.71 3.18 -9.61
C TYR A 81 8.26 3.57 -10.98
N ASP A 82 7.90 4.77 -11.44
CA ASP A 82 8.30 5.26 -12.78
C ASP A 82 9.82 5.48 -12.88
N LYS A 83 10.44 5.95 -11.80
CA LYS A 83 11.88 6.24 -11.71
C LYS A 83 12.44 5.75 -10.37
N PRO A 84 13.77 5.48 -10.29
CA PRO A 84 14.43 5.22 -9.02
C PRO A 84 14.42 6.46 -8.11
N ASP A 85 14.02 6.26 -6.82
CA ASP A 85 14.05 7.32 -5.81
C ASP A 85 14.08 6.71 -4.39
N LEU A 86 14.04 7.57 -3.37
CA LEU A 86 13.89 7.16 -1.98
C LEU A 86 12.40 7.10 -1.62
N TYR A 87 11.83 5.90 -1.61
CA TYR A 87 10.41 5.67 -1.34
C TYR A 87 10.15 5.22 0.08
N SER A 88 9.34 6.00 0.81
CA SER A 88 8.87 5.63 2.14
C SER A 88 7.65 4.72 2.04
N MET A 89 7.68 3.60 2.76
CA MET A 89 6.53 2.71 2.94
C MET A 89 5.88 3.02 4.29
N TRP A 90 4.69 3.53 4.23
CA TRP A 90 3.92 3.90 5.41
C TRP A 90 2.87 2.83 5.71
N LEU A 91 3.01 2.15 6.86
CA LEU A 91 2.17 1.01 7.23
C LEU A 91 0.89 1.44 7.97
N ILE A 92 0.32 2.58 7.54
CA ILE A 92 -0.99 3.02 8.05
C ILE A 92 -2.10 2.09 7.56
N ASN A 93 -3.03 1.75 8.44
CA ASN A 93 -4.15 0.85 8.16
C ASN A 93 -3.74 -0.53 7.60
N ILE A 94 -2.48 -0.91 7.76
CA ILE A 94 -2.02 -2.29 7.57
C ILE A 94 -2.29 -3.05 8.88
N ARG A 95 -2.72 -4.30 8.80
CA ARG A 95 -3.18 -5.07 9.98
C ARG A 95 -2.20 -6.14 10.46
N TYR A 96 -1.09 -6.32 9.77
CA TYR A 96 -0.09 -7.35 10.07
C TYR A 96 1.31 -6.88 9.69
N PRO A 97 2.34 -7.39 10.37
CA PRO A 97 3.72 -7.03 10.06
C PRO A 97 4.16 -7.57 8.71
N LEU A 98 5.06 -6.84 8.06
CA LEU A 98 5.57 -7.13 6.73
C LEU A 98 7.09 -7.20 6.70
N ASP A 99 7.62 -7.97 5.76
CA ASP A 99 8.99 -7.81 5.26
C ASP A 99 8.96 -6.91 4.02
N LEU A 100 9.82 -5.89 4.00
CA LEU A 100 9.91 -4.92 2.92
C LEU A 100 11.29 -5.03 2.27
N LEU A 101 11.30 -5.13 0.94
CA LEU A 101 12.51 -5.25 0.13
C LEU A 101 12.49 -4.18 -0.97
N TRP A 102 13.53 -3.37 -1.03
CA TRP A 102 13.71 -2.36 -2.09
C TRP A 102 14.75 -2.82 -3.09
N PHE A 103 14.41 -2.76 -4.37
CA PHE A 103 15.29 -3.14 -5.46
C PHE A 103 15.54 -1.95 -6.39
N ASP A 104 16.76 -1.81 -6.89
CA ASP A 104 17.14 -0.79 -7.87
C ASP A 104 16.51 -1.05 -9.26
N GLN A 105 16.82 -0.21 -10.23
CA GLN A 105 16.30 -0.36 -11.59
C GLN A 105 16.80 -1.63 -12.29
N SER A 106 17.94 -2.17 -11.90
CA SER A 106 18.52 -3.41 -12.41
C SER A 106 18.02 -4.66 -11.67
N GLY A 107 17.15 -4.49 -10.68
CA GLY A 107 16.61 -5.55 -9.85
C GLY A 107 17.53 -5.99 -8.70
N ASN A 108 18.65 -5.30 -8.43
CA ASN A 108 19.49 -5.63 -7.29
C ASN A 108 18.88 -5.15 -5.98
N LEU A 109 18.93 -5.96 -4.93
CA LEU A 109 18.46 -5.58 -3.61
C LEU A 109 19.34 -4.46 -3.03
N VAL A 110 18.71 -3.34 -2.64
CA VAL A 110 19.41 -2.16 -2.10
C VAL A 110 19.10 -1.87 -0.64
N TYR A 111 17.94 -2.35 -0.15
CA TYR A 111 17.55 -2.16 1.25
C TYR A 111 16.47 -3.16 1.67
N THR A 112 16.46 -3.53 2.95
CA THR A 112 15.42 -4.40 3.53
C THR A 112 15.01 -3.92 4.91
N VAL A 113 13.75 -4.16 5.26
CA VAL A 113 13.24 -4.08 6.62
C VAL A 113 12.53 -5.38 6.94
N LYS A 114 13.01 -6.08 7.97
CA LYS A 114 12.38 -7.30 8.48
C LYS A 114 11.33 -6.94 9.52
N ASN A 115 10.20 -7.62 9.48
CA ASN A 115 9.14 -7.50 10.48
C ASN A 115 8.70 -6.04 10.73
N ALA A 116 8.54 -5.26 9.65
CA ALA A 116 8.05 -3.90 9.71
C ALA A 116 6.66 -3.87 10.37
N GLN A 117 6.53 -3.15 11.50
CA GLN A 117 5.30 -3.11 12.27
C GLN A 117 4.30 -2.11 11.69
N PRO A 118 3.01 -2.45 11.66
CA PRO A 118 1.94 -1.49 11.38
C PRO A 118 1.92 -0.31 12.35
N CYS A 119 1.32 0.80 11.93
CA CYS A 119 1.13 1.95 12.79
C CYS A 119 0.23 1.60 13.99
N SER A 120 0.73 1.77 15.20
CA SER A 120 -0.07 1.65 16.43
C SER A 120 -0.95 2.89 16.65
N ASN A 121 -0.51 4.05 16.16
CA ASN A 121 -1.21 5.31 16.23
C ASN A 121 -1.07 6.05 14.89
N ILE A 122 -2.19 6.45 14.29
CA ILE A 122 -2.23 7.19 13.02
C ILE A 122 -1.55 8.55 13.12
N LEU A 123 -1.51 9.15 14.30
CA LEU A 123 -0.91 10.46 14.53
C LEU A 123 0.63 10.40 14.67
N ASP A 124 1.19 9.21 14.94
CA ASP A 124 2.64 9.02 15.06
C ASP A 124 3.21 8.29 13.83
N GLN A 125 3.40 9.05 12.76
CA GLN A 125 3.93 8.54 11.49
C GLN A 125 5.39 8.08 11.58
N SER A 126 6.13 8.56 12.57
CA SER A 126 7.57 8.27 12.70
C SER A 126 7.83 6.81 13.08
N THR A 127 6.90 6.17 13.77
CA THR A 127 7.05 4.80 14.28
C THR A 127 6.76 3.71 13.27
N CYS A 128 6.11 4.03 12.15
CA CYS A 128 5.66 3.05 11.15
C CYS A 128 5.91 3.48 9.70
N SER A 129 6.84 4.39 9.48
CA SER A 129 7.32 4.80 8.16
C SER A 129 8.73 4.27 7.93
N TYR A 130 8.90 3.44 6.92
CA TYR A 130 10.15 2.78 6.58
C TYR A 130 10.65 3.28 5.24
N LYS A 131 11.87 3.80 5.20
CA LYS A 131 12.45 4.42 4.02
C LYS A 131 13.78 3.80 3.65
N ASN A 132 13.97 3.51 2.36
CA ASN A 132 15.24 3.06 1.82
C ASN A 132 16.30 4.17 1.87
N ILE A 133 17.57 3.76 1.91
CA ILE A 133 18.75 4.65 1.96
C ILE A 133 19.45 4.80 0.62
N LYS A 134 19.08 4.01 -0.38
CA LYS A 134 19.60 4.06 -1.75
C LYS A 134 18.41 4.10 -2.71
N PRO A 135 18.52 4.76 -3.88
CA PRO A 135 17.44 4.81 -4.85
C PRO A 135 16.95 3.41 -5.25
N ALA A 136 15.64 3.22 -5.25
CA ALA A 136 14.97 1.99 -5.63
C ALA A 136 13.87 2.28 -6.66
N LYS A 137 13.60 1.35 -7.57
CA LYS A 137 12.50 1.40 -8.53
C LYS A 137 11.37 0.46 -8.16
N PHE A 138 11.68 -0.61 -7.43
CA PHE A 138 10.72 -1.62 -7.03
C PHE A 138 10.72 -1.76 -5.51
N VAL A 139 9.52 -1.92 -4.93
CA VAL A 139 9.37 -2.27 -3.52
C VAL A 139 8.51 -3.52 -3.43
N PHE A 140 9.06 -4.59 -2.90
CA PHE A 140 8.33 -5.82 -2.68
C PHE A 140 7.95 -5.94 -1.20
N ALA A 141 6.66 -6.10 -0.95
CA ALA A 141 6.08 -6.32 0.36
C ALA A 141 5.58 -7.75 0.48
N ALA A 142 6.04 -8.47 1.48
CA ALA A 142 5.63 -9.83 1.79
C ALA A 142 5.23 -9.96 3.27
N SER A 143 4.58 -11.04 3.65
CA SER A 143 4.33 -11.35 5.06
C SER A 143 5.64 -11.45 5.82
N SER A 144 5.64 -10.99 7.08
CA SER A 144 6.82 -11.12 7.96
C SER A 144 7.33 -12.54 8.04
N GLY A 145 8.65 -12.71 7.98
CA GLY A 145 9.35 -13.99 7.89
C GLY A 145 9.75 -14.38 6.46
N PHE A 146 9.26 -13.67 5.43
CA PHE A 146 9.60 -13.96 4.02
C PHE A 146 11.12 -13.90 3.78
N ILE A 147 11.80 -12.87 4.27
CA ILE A 147 13.24 -12.69 4.08
C ILE A 147 14.02 -13.87 4.66
N GLN A 148 13.65 -14.33 5.85
CA GLN A 148 14.33 -15.43 6.52
C GLN A 148 14.02 -16.78 5.86
N ASN A 149 12.76 -17.04 5.51
CA ASN A 149 12.33 -18.32 4.94
C ASN A 149 12.81 -18.53 3.50
N ASN A 150 13.25 -17.46 2.84
CA ASN A 150 13.72 -17.51 1.46
C ASN A 150 15.22 -17.16 1.31
N ASP A 151 15.98 -17.14 2.42
CA ASP A 151 17.42 -16.89 2.43
C ASP A 151 17.82 -15.62 1.68
N ILE A 152 16.99 -14.57 1.76
CA ILE A 152 17.24 -13.29 1.08
C ILE A 152 18.48 -12.63 1.66
N THR A 153 19.43 -12.30 0.80
CA THR A 153 20.71 -11.66 1.12
C THR A 153 20.86 -10.33 0.40
N ASN A 154 21.90 -9.57 0.73
CA ASN A 154 22.21 -8.31 0.05
C ASN A 154 22.54 -8.46 -1.44
N ASN A 155 22.79 -9.70 -1.91
CA ASN A 155 23.08 -10.03 -3.31
C ASN A 155 21.84 -10.53 -4.05
N SER A 156 20.69 -10.60 -3.39
CA SER A 156 19.45 -11.07 -3.99
C SER A 156 18.98 -10.16 -5.11
N LYS A 157 18.39 -10.76 -6.14
CA LYS A 157 17.99 -10.08 -7.37
C LYS A 157 16.56 -10.39 -7.74
N LEU A 158 15.81 -9.34 -8.10
CA LEU A 158 14.44 -9.39 -8.62
C LEU A 158 14.48 -9.39 -10.16
N GLU A 159 13.68 -10.27 -10.76
CA GLU A 159 13.38 -10.30 -12.21
C GLU A 159 11.84 -10.35 -12.37
N ILE A 160 11.29 -9.53 -13.28
CA ILE A 160 9.88 -9.59 -13.68
C ILE A 160 9.82 -10.44 -14.96
N LEU A 161 9.03 -11.54 -14.95
CA LEU A 161 8.93 -12.52 -16.03
C LEU A 161 7.76 -12.22 -16.97
#